data_d7ab1a1a75169ba6ec7492e186c4e984
#
_entry.id   d7ab1a1a75169ba6ec7492e186c4e984
#
_cell.length_a   1.000
_cell.length_b   1.000
_cell.length_c   1.000
_cell.angle_alpha   90.00
_cell.angle_beta   90.00
_cell.angle_gamma   90.00
#
_symmetry.space_group_name_H-M   'P 1'
#
loop_
_entity.id
_entity.type
_entity.pdbx_description
1 polymer ?
#
loop_
_entity_poly.entity_id
_entity_poly.type
_entity_poly.pdbx_seq_one_letter_code
_entity_poly.pdbx_strand_id
1 'polypeptide(L)'
;GLGDVYKRQILVSGLLMAGLTGCDDSSERRARYAEKKPAPRPLERTFDPPKKVLPPAEPKKKAPVWMDYKGEDMRQLTELSGRKVLIVFYAPWSRPATDYVQAVKSYAAAQDGKAFAVLIDADAYPDVARKYGLEAVPLTVLYLEGMKLKEMVGGVSAPRLNELIEQTIRVQ
;
A
#
# COMPACT_ATOMS: atom_id res chain seq x y z
N GLY A 1 8.66 -9.28 -40.88
CA GLY A 1 7.55 -9.21 -41.73
C GLY A 1 6.27 -9.52 -40.98
N LEU A 2 5.64 -8.53 -40.46
CA LEU A 2 4.28 -8.59 -39.87
C LEU A 2 3.38 -7.91 -40.89
N GLY A 3 2.64 -8.67 -41.71
CA GLY A 3 1.81 -8.02 -42.72
C GLY A 3 0.85 -8.87 -43.55
N ASP A 4 0.66 -10.15 -43.25
CA ASP A 4 -0.07 -11.01 -44.21
C ASP A 4 -1.25 -11.82 -43.64
N VAL A 5 -1.91 -11.35 -42.59
CA VAL A 5 -3.06 -12.09 -42.02
C VAL A 5 -4.42 -11.45 -42.34
N TYR A 6 -4.47 -10.27 -43.01
CA TYR A 6 -5.74 -9.54 -43.19
C TYR A 6 -6.24 -9.46 -44.64
N LYS A 7 -5.75 -10.30 -45.55
CA LYS A 7 -6.17 -10.29 -46.96
C LYS A 7 -6.76 -11.62 -47.46
N ARG A 8 -7.62 -12.24 -46.70
CA ARG A 8 -8.42 -13.37 -47.25
C ARG A 8 -9.78 -13.38 -46.59
N GLN A 9 -10.70 -12.57 -47.11
CA GLN A 9 -12.13 -12.90 -47.11
C GLN A 9 -12.98 -11.80 -47.76
N ILE A 10 -12.69 -11.49 -49.00
CA ILE A 10 -13.66 -10.87 -49.88
C ILE A 10 -13.42 -11.50 -51.22
N LEU A 11 -14.20 -12.51 -51.56
CA LEU A 11 -14.57 -12.94 -52.88
C LEU A 11 -15.38 -14.21 -52.79
N VAL A 12 -16.59 -14.15 -53.20
CA VAL A 12 -17.55 -15.16 -53.69
C VAL A 12 -18.92 -14.74 -53.10
N SER A 13 -19.92 -14.32 -53.75
CA SER A 13 -20.37 -14.56 -55.10
C SER A 13 -21.46 -13.54 -55.43
N GLY A 14 -21.42 -13.04 -56.57
CA GLY A 14 -22.54 -12.43 -57.21
C GLY A 14 -23.54 -13.47 -57.75
N LEU A 15 -24.65 -12.95 -58.14
CA LEU A 15 -25.59 -13.48 -59.10
C LEU A 15 -26.72 -14.38 -58.56
N LEU A 16 -27.92 -13.84 -58.42
CA LEU A 16 -29.03 -14.18 -59.33
C LEU A 16 -30.20 -13.18 -59.19
N MET A 17 -30.53 -12.57 -60.31
CA MET A 17 -31.77 -11.89 -60.57
C MET A 17 -32.93 -12.88 -60.63
N ALA A 18 -34.07 -12.51 -60.08
CA ALA A 18 -35.39 -12.66 -60.69
C ALA A 18 -36.45 -12.09 -59.76
N GLY A 19 -36.99 -11.05 -60.08
CA GLY A 19 -38.27 -10.49 -60.24
C GLY A 19 -39.44 -11.23 -59.60
N LEU A 20 -40.21 -10.48 -58.85
CA LEU A 20 -41.67 -10.55 -58.93
C LEU A 20 -42.22 -9.30 -58.20
N THR A 21 -42.91 -8.53 -58.96
CA THR A 21 -43.85 -7.51 -58.56
C THR A 21 -44.88 -8.05 -57.57
N GLY A 22 -45.06 -7.33 -56.47
CA GLY A 22 -46.09 -7.65 -55.52
C GLY A 22 -46.29 -6.53 -54.50
N CYS A 23 -47.11 -5.56 -54.89
CA CYS A 23 -48.03 -4.77 -54.06
C CYS A 23 -47.64 -4.46 -52.62
N ASP A 24 -47.17 -3.28 -52.41
CA ASP A 24 -47.70 -2.26 -51.53
C ASP A 24 -48.67 -2.75 -50.42
N ASP A 25 -48.09 -3.16 -49.30
CA ASP A 25 -48.82 -3.33 -48.03
C ASP A 25 -48.04 -2.65 -46.90
N SER A 26 -47.36 -1.58 -47.20
CA SER A 26 -46.65 -0.80 -46.20
C SER A 26 -47.53 0.19 -45.43
N SER A 27 -48.74 0.48 -45.95
CA SER A 27 -49.68 1.39 -45.28
C SER A 27 -50.46 0.68 -44.17
N GLU A 28 -50.89 -0.56 -44.36
CA GLU A 28 -51.61 -1.33 -43.31
C GLU A 28 -50.72 -1.77 -42.17
N ARG A 29 -49.47 -2.04 -42.42
CA ARG A 29 -48.52 -2.39 -41.33
C ARG A 29 -48.21 -1.19 -40.43
N ARG A 30 -48.18 0.02 -41.00
CA ARG A 30 -48.01 1.23 -40.19
C ARG A 30 -49.18 1.54 -39.30
N ALA A 31 -50.42 1.27 -39.76
CA ALA A 31 -51.62 1.46 -38.96
C ALA A 31 -51.69 0.50 -37.75
N ARG A 32 -51.28 -0.75 -37.95
CA ARG A 32 -51.27 -1.77 -36.84
C ARG A 32 -50.13 -1.54 -35.82
N TYR A 33 -49.07 -0.82 -36.20
CA TYR A 33 -47.99 -0.51 -35.31
C TYR A 33 -48.25 0.74 -34.46
N ALA A 34 -49.13 1.63 -34.91
CA ALA A 34 -49.50 2.82 -34.16
C ALA A 34 -50.46 2.51 -32.99
N GLU A 35 -51.21 1.41 -33.08
CA GLU A 35 -52.24 1.04 -32.08
C GLU A 35 -51.69 0.22 -30.91
N LYS A 36 -50.42 -0.19 -30.99
CA LYS A 36 -49.75 -1.00 -29.93
C LYS A 36 -48.63 -0.26 -29.19
N LYS A 37 -48.55 1.06 -29.31
CA LYS A 37 -47.63 1.81 -28.45
C LYS A 37 -48.29 1.94 -27.06
N PRO A 38 -47.81 1.23 -26.02
CA PRO A 38 -48.25 1.51 -24.68
C PRO A 38 -47.90 2.97 -24.38
N ALA A 39 -48.86 3.70 -23.82
CA ALA A 39 -48.66 5.06 -23.36
C ALA A 39 -47.38 5.14 -22.53
N PRO A 40 -46.55 6.15 -22.69
CA PRO A 40 -45.38 6.32 -21.87
C PRO A 40 -45.83 6.37 -20.42
N ARG A 41 -45.39 5.40 -19.61
CA ARG A 41 -45.65 5.45 -18.17
C ARG A 41 -45.06 6.76 -17.65
N PRO A 42 -45.77 7.51 -16.82
CA PRO A 42 -45.20 8.64 -16.14
C PRO A 42 -43.92 8.15 -15.46
N LEU A 43 -42.79 8.78 -15.77
CA LEU A 43 -41.56 8.59 -15.01
C LEU A 43 -41.86 9.10 -13.60
N GLU A 44 -42.35 8.21 -12.72
CA GLU A 44 -42.26 8.47 -11.29
C GLU A 44 -40.78 8.63 -11.02
N ARG A 45 -40.35 9.89 -10.99
CA ARG A 45 -39.09 10.22 -10.38
C ARG A 45 -39.22 9.91 -8.91
N THR A 46 -38.94 8.67 -8.53
CA THR A 46 -38.62 8.36 -7.16
C THR A 46 -37.38 9.18 -6.84
N PHE A 47 -37.63 10.31 -6.20
CA PHE A 47 -36.56 11.13 -5.63
C PHE A 47 -36.04 10.30 -4.45
N ASP A 48 -35.15 9.38 -4.73
CA ASP A 48 -34.36 8.76 -3.68
C ASP A 48 -33.61 9.90 -2.96
N PRO A 49 -33.84 10.09 -1.67
CA PRO A 49 -33.08 11.09 -0.94
C PRO A 49 -31.60 10.77 -1.14
N PRO A 50 -30.74 11.78 -1.32
CA PRO A 50 -29.34 11.53 -1.59
C PRO A 50 -28.83 10.62 -0.47
N LYS A 51 -28.38 9.41 -0.85
CA LYS A 51 -27.69 8.52 0.08
C LYS A 51 -26.63 9.38 0.75
N LYS A 52 -26.80 9.58 2.07
CA LYS A 52 -25.86 10.30 2.91
C LYS A 52 -24.50 9.67 2.64
N VAL A 53 -23.72 10.29 1.73
CA VAL A 53 -22.35 9.91 1.48
C VAL A 53 -21.65 10.21 2.77
N LEU A 54 -21.44 9.17 3.57
CA LEU A 54 -20.56 9.25 4.73
C LEU A 54 -19.24 9.80 4.17
N PRO A 55 -18.71 10.88 4.76
CA PRO A 55 -17.41 11.38 4.35
C PRO A 55 -16.44 10.18 4.36
N PRO A 56 -15.51 10.08 3.39
CA PRO A 56 -14.51 9.02 3.37
C PRO A 56 -13.92 8.94 4.77
N ALA A 57 -13.95 7.75 5.37
CA ALA A 57 -13.38 7.56 6.70
C ALA A 57 -11.98 8.16 6.66
N GLU A 58 -11.76 9.20 7.47
CA GLU A 58 -10.44 9.83 7.62
C GLU A 58 -9.45 8.69 7.85
N PRO A 59 -8.33 8.65 7.12
CA PRO A 59 -7.35 7.59 7.31
C PRO A 59 -6.99 7.62 8.80
N LYS A 60 -7.38 6.56 9.53
CA LYS A 60 -7.02 6.41 10.95
C LYS A 60 -5.55 6.70 11.03
N LYS A 61 -5.14 7.79 11.71
CA LYS A 61 -3.74 8.18 11.89
C LYS A 61 -3.05 6.94 12.44
N LYS A 62 -2.27 6.26 11.59
CA LYS A 62 -1.51 5.09 12.02
C LYS A 62 -0.63 5.55 13.17
N ALA A 63 -0.62 4.81 14.27
CA ALA A 63 0.24 5.11 15.39
C ALA A 63 1.69 5.29 14.88
N PRO A 64 2.48 6.21 15.45
CA PRO A 64 3.85 6.43 15.01
C PRO A 64 4.60 5.11 15.10
N VAL A 65 5.31 4.78 14.04
CA VAL A 65 6.12 3.54 13.95
C VAL A 65 7.60 3.81 14.23
N TRP A 66 7.98 5.06 14.36
CA TRP A 66 9.31 5.49 14.77
C TRP A 66 9.26 6.87 15.44
N MET A 67 10.29 7.18 16.23
CA MET A 67 10.47 8.49 16.86
C MET A 67 11.95 8.84 16.97
N ASP A 68 12.25 10.13 17.00
CA ASP A 68 13.55 10.62 17.44
C ASP A 68 13.55 10.73 18.96
N TYR A 69 14.58 10.21 19.60
CA TYR A 69 14.74 10.22 21.04
C TYR A 69 14.93 11.65 21.56
N LYS A 70 14.19 12.01 22.62
CA LYS A 70 14.24 13.33 23.24
C LYS A 70 14.50 13.30 24.73
N GLY A 71 15.02 12.18 25.24
CA GLY A 71 15.28 11.98 26.67
C GLY A 71 14.21 11.16 27.40
N GLU A 72 13.36 10.44 26.66
CA GLU A 72 12.33 9.59 27.23
C GLU A 72 12.94 8.43 28.04
N ASP A 73 12.14 7.85 28.94
CA ASP A 73 12.57 6.68 29.71
C ASP A 73 12.73 5.47 28.78
N MET A 74 13.96 5.00 28.65
CA MET A 74 14.30 3.85 27.78
C MET A 74 13.55 2.58 28.19
N ARG A 75 13.21 2.39 29.47
CA ARG A 75 12.41 1.23 29.90
C ARG A 75 11.03 1.25 29.30
N GLN A 76 10.35 2.39 29.39
CA GLN A 76 9.01 2.56 28.82
C GLN A 76 9.01 2.32 27.32
N LEU A 77 10.06 2.75 26.62
CA LEU A 77 10.20 2.55 25.18
C LEU A 77 10.46 1.09 24.81
N THR A 78 11.26 0.38 25.60
CA THR A 78 11.60 -1.03 25.32
C THR A 78 10.51 -2.02 25.73
N GLU A 79 9.66 -1.66 26.70
CA GLU A 79 8.57 -2.48 27.24
C GLU A 79 7.25 -2.33 26.45
N LEU A 80 7.28 -1.76 25.23
CA LEU A 80 6.09 -1.64 24.40
C LEU A 80 5.51 -3.01 24.05
N SER A 81 4.41 -3.35 24.71
CA SER A 81 3.75 -4.66 24.60
C SER A 81 3.46 -5.07 23.16
N GLY A 82 3.84 -6.28 22.80
CA GLY A 82 3.57 -6.89 21.50
C GLY A 82 4.30 -6.26 20.32
N ARG A 83 5.28 -5.38 20.55
CA ARG A 83 6.06 -4.72 19.49
C ARG A 83 7.53 -5.11 19.56
N LYS A 84 8.12 -5.26 18.39
CA LYS A 84 9.58 -5.31 18.23
C LYS A 84 10.10 -3.89 18.34
N VAL A 85 10.97 -3.60 19.30
CA VAL A 85 11.55 -2.26 19.48
C VAL A 85 12.98 -2.26 18.98
N LEU A 86 13.29 -1.37 18.06
CA LEU A 86 14.64 -1.16 17.56
C LEU A 86 15.17 0.17 18.11
N ILE A 87 16.21 0.09 18.93
CA ILE A 87 16.95 1.28 19.34
C ILE A 87 18.14 1.43 18.39
N VAL A 88 18.18 2.54 17.68
CA VAL A 88 19.19 2.79 16.64
C VAL A 88 20.00 4.02 17.03
N PHE A 89 21.28 3.80 17.33
CA PHE A 89 22.25 4.88 17.50
C PHE A 89 22.85 5.25 16.16
N TYR A 90 22.82 6.51 15.85
CA TYR A 90 23.41 7.05 14.64
C TYR A 90 24.16 8.35 14.93
N ALA A 91 24.96 8.83 13.99
CA ALA A 91 25.56 10.14 14.07
C ALA A 91 25.28 10.91 12.77
N PRO A 92 24.85 12.19 12.83
CA PRO A 92 24.47 12.96 11.65
C PRO A 92 25.60 13.13 10.62
N TRP A 93 26.85 13.18 11.08
CA TRP A 93 28.04 13.29 10.21
C TRP A 93 28.38 11.98 9.50
N SER A 94 27.88 10.84 9.95
CA SER A 94 28.14 9.53 9.37
C SER A 94 27.11 9.21 8.28
N ARG A 95 27.52 9.38 7.01
CA ARG A 95 26.63 9.10 5.88
C ARG A 95 26.08 7.66 5.89
N PRO A 96 26.89 6.61 6.12
CA PRO A 96 26.36 5.25 6.24
C PRO A 96 25.31 5.09 7.35
N ALA A 97 25.47 5.81 8.46
CA ALA A 97 24.50 5.76 9.57
C ALA A 97 23.19 6.49 9.22
N THR A 98 23.25 7.62 8.54
CA THR A 98 22.05 8.35 8.10
C THR A 98 21.29 7.60 7.01
N ASP A 99 21.98 6.97 6.05
CA ASP A 99 21.34 6.11 5.05
C ASP A 99 20.65 4.90 5.71
N TYR A 100 21.28 4.32 6.73
CA TYR A 100 20.70 3.23 7.49
C TYR A 100 19.44 3.64 8.28
N VAL A 101 19.39 4.85 8.82
CA VAL A 101 18.18 5.39 9.48
C VAL A 101 16.98 5.35 8.53
N GLN A 102 17.16 5.63 7.24
CA GLN A 102 16.08 5.55 6.26
C GLN A 102 15.63 4.09 6.03
N ALA A 103 16.57 3.15 6.03
CA ALA A 103 16.26 1.73 5.95
C ALA A 103 15.44 1.25 7.15
N VAL A 104 15.78 1.70 8.37
CA VAL A 104 15.05 1.40 9.61
C VAL A 104 13.63 2.00 9.58
N LYS A 105 13.48 3.24 9.17
CA LYS A 105 12.17 3.89 9.01
C LYS A 105 11.28 3.12 8.03
N SER A 106 11.85 2.72 6.90
CA SER A 106 11.15 1.92 5.88
C SER A 106 10.76 0.54 6.42
N TYR A 107 11.65 -0.12 7.16
CA TYR A 107 11.35 -1.38 7.83
C TYR A 107 10.18 -1.22 8.81
N ALA A 108 10.26 -0.25 9.73
CA ALA A 108 9.22 -0.03 10.73
C ALA A 108 7.85 0.28 10.10
N ALA A 109 7.83 1.06 9.02
CA ALA A 109 6.61 1.36 8.28
C ALA A 109 5.98 0.12 7.63
N ALA A 110 6.80 -0.83 7.15
CA ALA A 110 6.34 -2.06 6.52
C ALA A 110 5.78 -3.10 7.52
N GLN A 111 6.01 -2.92 8.82
CA GLN A 111 5.60 -3.88 9.87
C GLN A 111 4.17 -3.64 10.42
N ASP A 112 3.39 -2.76 9.82
CA ASP A 112 1.99 -2.48 10.24
C ASP A 112 1.80 -2.28 11.75
N GLY A 113 2.72 -1.54 12.38
CA GLY A 113 2.69 -1.24 13.81
C GLY A 113 3.23 -2.33 14.73
N LYS A 114 3.71 -3.46 14.19
CA LYS A 114 4.35 -4.54 14.98
C LYS A 114 5.81 -4.24 15.33
N ALA A 115 6.39 -3.23 14.71
CA ALA A 115 7.72 -2.74 15.03
C ALA A 115 7.68 -1.25 15.35
N PHE A 116 8.58 -0.83 16.25
CA PHE A 116 8.76 0.56 16.62
C PHE A 116 10.25 0.88 16.66
N ALA A 117 10.65 1.96 16.01
CA ALA A 117 12.04 2.37 15.98
C ALA A 117 12.26 3.65 16.78
N VAL A 118 13.26 3.63 17.64
CA VAL A 118 13.74 4.79 18.40
C VAL A 118 15.11 5.18 17.85
N LEU A 119 15.21 6.38 17.32
CA LEU A 119 16.41 6.90 16.70
C LEU A 119 17.13 7.81 17.69
N ILE A 120 18.36 7.50 18.01
CA ILE A 120 19.17 8.21 19.01
C ILE A 120 20.38 8.80 18.32
N ASP A 121 20.49 10.12 18.35
CA ASP A 121 21.69 10.82 17.96
C ASP A 121 22.75 10.62 19.05
N ALA A 122 23.83 9.94 18.72
CA ALA A 122 24.89 9.60 19.67
C ALA A 122 25.66 10.83 20.16
N ASP A 123 25.73 11.87 19.34
CA ASP A 123 26.39 13.13 19.70
C ASP A 123 25.51 13.99 20.64
N ALA A 124 24.20 13.95 20.42
CA ALA A 124 23.25 14.66 21.28
C ALA A 124 23.07 13.97 22.66
N TYR A 125 23.17 12.63 22.69
CA TYR A 125 22.94 11.82 23.89
C TYR A 125 24.11 10.89 24.24
N PRO A 126 25.29 11.44 24.51
CA PRO A 126 26.52 10.66 24.76
C PRO A 126 26.42 9.78 26.00
N ASP A 127 25.63 10.18 27.01
CA ASP A 127 25.45 9.39 28.24
C ASP A 127 24.64 8.12 27.96
N VAL A 128 23.63 8.22 27.08
CA VAL A 128 22.86 7.05 26.66
C VAL A 128 23.72 6.12 25.79
N ALA A 129 24.47 6.69 24.85
CA ALA A 129 25.41 5.94 24.00
C ALA A 129 26.43 5.15 24.84
N ARG A 130 27.01 5.77 25.86
CA ARG A 130 27.94 5.10 26.80
C ARG A 130 27.29 3.95 27.58
N LYS A 131 26.05 4.12 28.05
CA LYS A 131 25.32 3.05 28.75
C LYS A 131 25.11 1.81 27.86
N TYR A 132 25.00 2.00 26.56
CA TYR A 132 24.86 0.93 25.58
C TYR A 132 26.21 0.41 25.06
N GLY A 133 27.34 0.94 25.53
CA GLY A 133 28.67 0.53 25.09
C GLY A 133 28.91 0.85 23.60
N LEU A 134 28.41 2.01 23.13
CA LEU A 134 28.53 2.37 21.73
C LEU A 134 30.00 2.57 21.34
N GLU A 135 30.50 1.68 20.47
CA GLU A 135 31.87 1.78 19.92
C GLU A 135 31.87 2.29 18.47
N ALA A 136 30.80 2.01 17.74
CA ALA A 136 30.69 2.39 16.34
C ALA A 136 29.23 2.67 15.94
N VAL A 137 29.04 3.55 14.95
CA VAL A 137 27.72 3.87 14.37
C VAL A 137 27.59 3.38 12.94
N PRO A 138 26.40 2.92 12.52
CA PRO A 138 25.21 2.75 13.34
C PRO A 138 25.26 1.49 14.22
N LEU A 139 24.64 1.57 15.40
CA LEU A 139 24.38 0.43 16.27
C LEU A 139 22.88 0.26 16.41
N THR A 140 22.37 -0.94 16.19
CA THR A 140 20.97 -1.29 16.43
C THR A 140 20.85 -2.31 17.53
N VAL A 141 19.98 -2.03 18.50
CA VAL A 141 19.65 -2.96 19.59
C VAL A 141 18.19 -3.36 19.46
N LEU A 142 17.95 -4.66 19.29
CA LEU A 142 16.61 -5.24 19.19
C LEU A 142 16.09 -5.65 20.55
N TYR A 143 14.91 -5.17 20.89
CA TYR A 143 14.14 -5.56 22.06
C TYR A 143 12.81 -6.20 21.65
N LEU A 144 12.37 -7.16 22.46
CA LEU A 144 11.03 -7.72 22.43
C LEU A 144 10.53 -7.81 23.86
N GLU A 145 9.40 -7.14 24.14
CA GLU A 145 8.78 -7.14 25.49
C GLU A 145 9.78 -6.78 26.62
N GLY A 146 10.61 -5.78 26.40
CA GLY A 146 11.61 -5.33 27.36
C GLY A 146 12.91 -6.16 27.40
N MET A 147 12.94 -7.31 26.76
CA MET A 147 14.14 -8.15 26.70
C MET A 147 15.02 -7.77 25.51
N LYS A 148 16.30 -7.54 25.78
CA LYS A 148 17.30 -7.32 24.73
C LYS A 148 17.61 -8.66 24.04
N LEU A 149 17.30 -8.75 22.76
CA LEU A 149 17.52 -9.97 21.98
C LEU A 149 18.88 -9.96 21.26
N LYS A 150 19.22 -8.83 20.64
CA LYS A 150 20.41 -8.77 19.80
C LYS A 150 20.94 -7.34 19.63
N GLU A 151 22.25 -7.25 19.49
CA GLU A 151 22.94 -6.07 19.00
C GLU A 151 23.49 -6.31 17.60
N MET A 152 23.42 -5.28 16.78
CA MET A 152 23.91 -5.31 15.40
C MET A 152 24.68 -4.03 15.14
N VAL A 153 25.98 -4.16 14.84
CA VAL A 153 26.84 -3.05 14.45
C VAL A 153 26.88 -2.96 12.94
N GLY A 154 26.80 -1.75 12.42
CA GLY A 154 26.82 -1.46 10.98
C GLY A 154 25.44 -1.39 10.35
N GLY A 155 25.38 -0.71 9.20
CA GLY A 155 24.14 -0.52 8.43
C GLY A 155 23.88 -1.67 7.47
N VAL A 156 22.64 -2.08 7.38
CA VAL A 156 22.14 -3.07 6.42
C VAL A 156 20.92 -2.53 5.70
N SER A 157 20.57 -3.10 4.54
CA SER A 157 19.35 -2.72 3.83
C SER A 157 18.09 -3.17 4.59
N ALA A 158 16.95 -2.50 4.34
CA ALA A 158 15.68 -2.83 5.00
C ALA A 158 15.26 -4.30 4.83
N PRO A 159 15.38 -4.96 3.66
CA PRO A 159 15.09 -6.38 3.51
C PRO A 159 16.01 -7.26 4.38
N ARG A 160 17.30 -6.94 4.43
CA ARG A 160 18.27 -7.69 5.23
C ARG A 160 18.02 -7.51 6.73
N LEU A 161 17.65 -6.30 7.14
CA LEU A 161 17.25 -6.02 8.53
C LEU A 161 16.05 -6.86 8.93
N ASN A 162 15.03 -6.95 8.09
CA ASN A 162 13.86 -7.79 8.33
C ASN A 162 14.25 -9.27 8.52
N GLU A 163 15.08 -9.79 7.62
CA GLU A 163 15.56 -11.18 7.70
C GLU A 163 16.30 -11.46 9.02
N LEU A 164 17.23 -10.57 9.40
CA LEU A 164 18.02 -10.70 10.62
C LEU A 164 17.13 -10.67 11.89
N ILE A 165 16.12 -9.81 11.90
CA ILE A 165 15.18 -9.71 13.03
C ILE A 165 14.32 -10.96 13.11
N GLU A 166 13.74 -11.42 11.99
CA GLU A 166 12.92 -12.63 11.98
C GLU A 166 13.73 -13.88 12.38
N GLN A 167 14.96 -13.99 11.89
CA GLN A 167 15.87 -15.07 12.32
C GLN A 167 16.14 -15.03 13.83
N THR A 168 16.37 -13.84 14.38
CA THR A 168 16.64 -13.68 15.82
C THR A 168 15.45 -14.09 16.66
N ILE A 169 14.23 -13.75 16.25
CA ILE A 169 13.00 -14.06 17.00
C ILE A 169 12.65 -15.56 16.92
N ARG A 170 12.96 -16.22 15.80
CA ARG A 170 12.67 -17.67 15.64
C ARG A 170 13.52 -18.58 16.51
N VAL A 171 14.67 -18.09 16.98
CA VAL A 171 15.65 -18.87 17.77
C VAL A 171 15.41 -18.74 19.27
N GLN A 172 14.48 -17.84 19.67
CA GLN A 172 14.07 -17.66 21.07
C GLN A 172 12.95 -18.63 21.44
#